data_7797391593da1cead8c670d5222d6987
#
_entry.id   7797391593da1cead8c670d5222d6987
#
_cell.length_a   1.000
_cell.length_b   1.000
_cell.length_c   1.000
_cell.angle_alpha   90.00
_cell.angle_beta   90.00
_cell.angle_gamma   90.00
#
_symmetry.space_group_name_H-M   'P 1'
#
loop_
_entity.id
_entity.type
_entity.pdbx_description
1 polymer ?
#
loop_
_entity_poly.entity_id
_entity_poly.type
_entity_poly.pdbx_seq_one_letter_code
_entity_poly.pdbx_strand_id
1 'polypeptide(L)'
;MLAVFVLQLMHNNLQEESRFMRYFEDFQVGERIELGSVTVTEEEIIAFARQYDPQPFHISPEQAKHSFYGGLIASGWHTVSLLMRLMVDVLINDTISLGSPGVDEVRWLKPVRPNDTLHASLTIVDAVPSKRRAELGILTSSSEVFNQSGELVLTLKGVHFFGRQPTQNGRTHDGAETE
;
A
#
# COMPACT_ATOMS: atom_id res chain seq x y z
N MET A 1 -38.42 -21.28 11.14
CA MET A 1 -37.13 -21.97 10.93
C MET A 1 -36.21 -21.25 9.94
N LEU A 2 -36.70 -20.84 8.76
CA LEU A 2 -35.90 -20.16 7.74
C LEU A 2 -35.30 -18.81 8.21
N ALA A 3 -36.08 -18.00 8.91
CA ALA A 3 -35.63 -16.66 9.40
C ALA A 3 -34.50 -16.76 10.43
N VAL A 4 -34.50 -17.76 11.30
CA VAL A 4 -33.43 -18.00 12.28
C VAL A 4 -32.13 -18.44 11.59
N PHE A 5 -32.25 -19.25 10.54
CA PHE A 5 -31.11 -19.69 9.75
C PHE A 5 -30.47 -18.55 8.95
N VAL A 6 -31.29 -17.67 8.38
CA VAL A 6 -30.81 -16.44 7.68
C VAL A 6 -30.14 -15.47 8.65
N LEU A 7 -30.71 -15.26 9.83
CA LEU A 7 -30.12 -14.42 10.89
C LEU A 7 -28.78 -15.02 11.38
N GLN A 8 -28.72 -16.35 11.52
CA GLN A 8 -27.47 -17.01 11.91
C GLN A 8 -26.39 -16.95 10.83
N LEU A 9 -26.77 -17.07 9.54
CA LEU A 9 -25.84 -16.85 8.43
C LEU A 9 -25.38 -15.39 8.33
N MET A 10 -26.28 -14.44 8.55
CA MET A 10 -25.92 -13.02 8.59
C MET A 10 -25.01 -12.69 9.80
N HIS A 11 -25.28 -13.29 10.95
CA HIS A 11 -24.47 -13.14 12.15
C HIS A 11 -23.08 -13.79 11.98
N ASN A 12 -23.01 -14.95 11.37
CA ASN A 12 -21.73 -15.61 11.05
C ASN A 12 -20.95 -14.82 10.00
N ASN A 13 -21.59 -14.29 8.94
CA ASN A 13 -20.93 -13.40 7.98
C ASN A 13 -20.42 -12.10 8.64
N LEU A 14 -21.17 -11.52 9.59
CA LEU A 14 -20.73 -10.33 10.34
C LEU A 14 -19.60 -10.65 11.34
N GLN A 15 -19.43 -11.91 11.73
CA GLN A 15 -18.30 -12.35 12.57
C GLN A 15 -17.07 -12.76 11.76
N GLU A 16 -17.23 -13.23 10.52
CA GLU A 16 -16.10 -13.49 9.61
C GLU A 16 -15.49 -12.22 9.04
N GLU A 17 -16.19 -11.08 9.04
CA GLU A 17 -15.67 -9.76 8.67
C GLU A 17 -15.07 -8.98 9.86
N SER A 18 -14.78 -9.59 10.98
CA SER A 18 -13.82 -9.03 11.93
C SER A 18 -12.40 -9.20 11.36
N ARG A 19 -12.16 -8.55 10.20
CA ARG A 19 -10.83 -8.41 9.61
C ARG A 19 -9.94 -7.88 10.71
N PHE A 20 -8.93 -8.64 11.10
CA PHE A 20 -8.00 -8.23 12.16
C PHE A 20 -7.25 -6.98 11.69
N MET A 21 -7.70 -5.83 12.14
CA MET A 21 -7.08 -4.54 11.81
C MET A 21 -5.77 -4.39 12.57
N ARG A 22 -4.67 -4.27 11.85
CA ARG A 22 -3.35 -4.02 12.44
C ARG A 22 -3.24 -2.58 12.92
N TYR A 23 -2.71 -2.43 14.12
CA TYR A 23 -2.30 -1.16 14.71
C TYR A 23 -0.79 -0.94 14.55
N PHE A 24 -0.31 0.23 14.91
CA PHE A 24 1.12 0.55 14.88
C PHE A 24 1.96 -0.48 15.64
N GLU A 25 1.49 -0.96 16.76
CA GLU A 25 2.19 -1.92 17.64
C GLU A 25 2.35 -3.32 17.02
N ASP A 26 1.59 -3.63 15.97
CA ASP A 26 1.63 -4.94 15.29
C ASP A 26 2.71 -5.00 14.20
N PHE A 27 3.46 -3.91 13.99
CA PHE A 27 4.56 -3.83 13.02
C PHE A 27 5.91 -3.93 13.71
N GLN A 28 6.86 -4.61 13.05
CA GLN A 28 8.22 -4.77 13.55
C GLN A 28 9.24 -4.20 12.56
N VAL A 29 10.27 -3.53 13.06
CA VAL A 29 11.41 -3.11 12.23
C VAL A 29 12.09 -4.36 11.67
N GLY A 30 12.35 -4.37 10.35
CA GLY A 30 12.85 -5.51 9.60
C GLY A 30 11.77 -6.43 9.05
N GLU A 31 10.50 -6.24 9.40
CA GLU A 31 9.39 -6.99 8.79
C GLU A 31 9.33 -6.71 7.29
N ARG A 32 9.37 -7.77 6.47
CA ARG A 32 9.18 -7.71 5.01
C ARG A 32 7.78 -8.23 4.67
N ILE A 33 7.06 -7.44 3.91
CA ILE A 33 5.68 -7.71 3.48
C ILE A 33 5.69 -7.86 1.96
N GLU A 34 5.31 -9.02 1.45
CA GLU A 34 5.11 -9.23 0.02
C GLU A 34 3.77 -8.62 -0.40
N LEU A 35 3.81 -7.70 -1.35
CA LEU A 35 2.63 -6.96 -1.81
C LEU A 35 1.95 -7.60 -3.01
N GLY A 36 2.52 -8.71 -3.52
CA GLY A 36 1.99 -9.39 -4.69
C GLY A 36 2.53 -8.85 -6.02
N SER A 37 1.75 -9.01 -7.08
CA SER A 37 2.19 -8.65 -8.42
C SER A 37 1.06 -8.09 -9.28
N VAL A 38 1.45 -7.34 -10.33
CA VAL A 38 0.56 -6.79 -11.35
C VAL A 38 1.23 -6.82 -12.71
N THR A 39 0.49 -7.21 -13.74
CA THR A 39 0.96 -7.12 -15.14
C THR A 39 0.47 -5.81 -15.73
N VAL A 40 1.37 -5.07 -16.37
CA VAL A 40 1.10 -3.73 -16.91
C VAL A 40 0.79 -3.84 -18.40
N THR A 41 -0.40 -3.49 -18.82
CA THR A 41 -0.77 -3.53 -20.24
C THR A 41 -0.39 -2.26 -20.99
N GLU A 42 -0.29 -2.34 -22.32
CA GLU A 42 -0.04 -1.17 -23.18
C GLU A 42 -1.17 -0.13 -23.04
N GLU A 43 -2.40 -0.60 -22.95
CA GLU A 43 -3.58 0.24 -22.82
C GLU A 43 -3.56 1.04 -21.52
N GLU A 44 -3.18 0.41 -20.41
CA GLU A 44 -3.06 1.08 -19.10
C GLU A 44 -1.95 2.13 -19.11
N ILE A 45 -0.79 1.81 -19.70
CA ILE A 45 0.31 2.76 -19.87
C ILE A 45 -0.15 4.00 -20.59
N ILE A 46 -0.79 3.83 -21.75
CA ILE A 46 -1.26 4.94 -22.60
C ILE A 46 -2.37 5.71 -21.89
N ALA A 47 -3.33 5.01 -21.26
CA ALA A 47 -4.46 5.65 -20.58
C ALA A 47 -3.99 6.54 -19.43
N PHE A 48 -3.10 6.01 -18.55
CA PHE A 48 -2.51 6.78 -17.47
C PHE A 48 -1.74 7.99 -18.00
N ALA A 49 -0.86 7.77 -18.98
CA ALA A 49 0.00 8.81 -19.49
C ALA A 49 -0.79 9.93 -20.19
N ARG A 50 -1.82 9.63 -20.95
CA ARG A 50 -2.69 10.65 -21.57
C ARG A 50 -3.31 11.60 -20.55
N GLN A 51 -3.57 11.11 -19.35
CA GLN A 51 -4.19 11.92 -18.30
C GLN A 51 -3.18 12.71 -17.49
N TYR A 52 -1.98 12.15 -17.21
CA TYR A 52 -1.07 12.70 -16.21
C TYR A 52 0.34 13.01 -16.71
N ASP A 53 0.81 12.35 -17.78
CA ASP A 53 2.20 12.48 -18.27
C ASP A 53 2.26 12.23 -19.79
N PRO A 54 1.67 13.10 -20.63
CA PRO A 54 1.44 12.83 -22.05
C PRO A 54 2.71 13.04 -22.90
N GLN A 55 3.83 12.45 -22.50
CA GLN A 55 5.07 12.46 -23.29
C GLN A 55 4.98 11.41 -24.42
N PRO A 56 5.56 11.70 -25.61
CA PRO A 56 5.43 10.81 -26.78
C PRO A 56 5.79 9.36 -26.52
N PHE A 57 6.82 9.10 -25.72
CA PHE A 57 7.29 7.74 -25.42
C PHE A 57 6.44 7.02 -24.37
N HIS A 58 5.41 7.68 -23.81
CA HIS A 58 4.41 7.08 -22.93
C HIS A 58 3.03 6.89 -23.61
N ILE A 59 2.77 7.62 -24.72
CA ILE A 59 1.40 7.63 -25.33
C ILE A 59 1.38 7.11 -26.76
N SER A 60 2.52 6.99 -27.45
CA SER A 60 2.59 6.60 -28.85
C SER A 60 3.65 5.54 -29.07
N PRO A 61 3.27 4.26 -29.27
CA PRO A 61 4.23 3.19 -29.58
C PRO A 61 5.11 3.51 -30.77
N GLU A 62 4.56 4.20 -31.79
CA GLU A 62 5.29 4.55 -32.99
C GLU A 62 6.39 5.59 -32.74
N GLN A 63 6.07 6.65 -32.00
CA GLN A 63 7.06 7.69 -31.65
C GLN A 63 8.06 7.16 -30.63
N ALA A 64 7.63 6.29 -29.71
CA ALA A 64 8.48 5.69 -28.69
C ALA A 64 9.63 4.85 -29.28
N LYS A 65 9.44 4.21 -30.45
CA LYS A 65 10.50 3.48 -31.16
C LYS A 65 11.71 4.35 -31.47
N HIS A 66 11.50 5.62 -31.71
CA HIS A 66 12.54 6.59 -32.05
C HIS A 66 13.06 7.37 -30.84
N SER A 67 12.54 7.09 -29.65
CA SER A 67 12.99 7.71 -28.40
C SER A 67 14.26 7.07 -27.85
N PHE A 68 14.86 7.70 -26.84
CA PHE A 68 15.97 7.13 -26.06
C PHE A 68 15.68 5.71 -25.53
N TYR A 69 14.40 5.39 -25.27
CA TYR A 69 13.98 4.11 -24.70
C TYR A 69 13.75 3.01 -25.74
N GLY A 70 13.73 3.36 -27.03
CA GLY A 70 13.57 2.40 -28.14
C GLY A 70 12.22 1.67 -28.17
N GLY A 71 11.19 2.20 -27.50
CA GLY A 71 9.84 1.64 -27.41
C GLY A 71 9.03 2.25 -26.29
N LEU A 72 7.74 1.89 -26.25
CA LEU A 72 6.82 2.39 -25.25
C LEU A 72 7.25 1.98 -23.83
N ILE A 73 7.15 2.91 -22.90
CA ILE A 73 7.41 2.69 -21.47
C ILE A 73 6.32 3.36 -20.64
N ALA A 74 6.05 2.81 -19.45
CA ALA A 74 5.17 3.43 -18.46
C ALA A 74 5.78 4.73 -17.92
N SER A 75 4.93 5.71 -17.62
CA SER A 75 5.34 6.84 -16.77
C SER A 75 5.85 6.31 -15.42
N GLY A 76 6.88 6.93 -14.89
CA GLY A 76 7.37 6.60 -13.55
C GLY A 76 6.28 6.75 -12.49
N TRP A 77 5.40 7.74 -12.63
CA TRP A 77 4.25 7.93 -11.75
C TRP A 77 3.19 6.84 -11.88
N HIS A 78 3.03 6.24 -13.07
CA HIS A 78 2.19 5.05 -13.25
C HIS A 78 2.74 3.88 -12.43
N THR A 79 4.05 3.63 -12.50
CA THR A 79 4.71 2.57 -11.72
C THR A 79 4.54 2.78 -10.20
N VAL A 80 4.66 4.02 -9.72
CA VAL A 80 4.39 4.37 -8.31
C VAL A 80 2.92 4.13 -7.95
N SER A 81 1.98 4.47 -8.84
CA SER A 81 0.56 4.26 -8.62
C SER A 81 0.18 2.76 -8.55
N LEU A 82 0.83 1.92 -9.36
CA LEU A 82 0.68 0.47 -9.29
C LEU A 82 1.22 -0.11 -7.97
N LEU A 83 2.39 0.35 -7.50
CA LEU A 83 2.91 0.00 -6.19
C LEU A 83 1.92 0.41 -5.09
N MET A 84 1.39 1.63 -5.15
CA MET A 84 0.39 2.11 -4.17
C MET A 84 -0.86 1.23 -4.18
N ARG A 85 -1.33 0.80 -5.35
CA ARG A 85 -2.48 -0.11 -5.45
C ARG A 85 -2.22 -1.43 -4.73
N LEU A 86 -1.06 -2.05 -4.95
CA LEU A 86 -0.67 -3.29 -4.27
C LEU A 86 -0.56 -3.08 -2.75
N MET A 87 -0.02 -1.94 -2.30
CA MET A 87 0.03 -1.60 -0.87
C MET A 87 -1.37 -1.47 -0.26
N VAL A 88 -2.31 -0.85 -0.97
CA VAL A 88 -3.70 -0.71 -0.49
C VAL A 88 -4.36 -2.08 -0.37
N ASP A 89 -4.23 -2.93 -1.39
CA ASP A 89 -4.91 -4.22 -1.46
C ASP A 89 -4.41 -5.21 -0.40
N VAL A 90 -3.10 -5.21 -0.10
CA VAL A 90 -2.45 -6.21 0.77
C VAL A 90 -2.21 -5.73 2.19
N LEU A 91 -1.99 -4.42 2.37
CA LEU A 91 -1.56 -3.88 3.66
C LEU A 91 -2.53 -2.84 4.21
N ILE A 92 -2.78 -1.74 3.46
CA ILE A 92 -3.41 -0.55 4.04
C ILE A 92 -4.85 -0.81 4.44
N ASN A 93 -5.61 -1.58 3.64
CA ASN A 93 -7.00 -1.92 3.94
C ASN A 93 -7.17 -2.78 5.22
N ASP A 94 -6.10 -3.42 5.69
CA ASP A 94 -6.10 -4.27 6.88
C ASP A 94 -5.42 -3.58 8.07
N THR A 95 -5.29 -2.26 8.04
CA THR A 95 -4.62 -1.47 9.07
C THR A 95 -5.44 -0.25 9.48
N ILE A 96 -5.19 0.27 10.68
CA ILE A 96 -5.70 1.58 11.09
C ILE A 96 -4.81 2.67 10.45
N SER A 97 -4.90 2.82 9.14
CA SER A 97 -4.14 3.82 8.40
C SER A 97 -4.71 5.22 8.63
N LEU A 98 -3.83 6.16 8.93
CA LEU A 98 -4.14 7.59 9.12
C LEU A 98 -3.53 8.46 8.00
N GLY A 99 -3.06 7.82 6.93
CA GLY A 99 -2.46 8.48 5.77
C GLY A 99 -0.93 8.56 5.83
N SER A 100 -0.38 9.45 5.03
CA SER A 100 1.07 9.64 4.88
C SER A 100 1.39 11.13 4.74
N PRO A 101 2.47 11.63 5.33
CA PRO A 101 2.94 13.00 5.10
C PRO A 101 3.67 13.14 3.77
N GLY A 102 4.06 12.01 3.14
CA GLY A 102 4.77 11.99 1.86
C GLY A 102 5.75 10.85 1.70
N VAL A 103 6.54 10.94 0.66
CA VAL A 103 7.65 10.03 0.34
C VAL A 103 8.97 10.80 0.40
N ASP A 104 10.00 10.16 0.97
CA ASP A 104 11.32 10.77 1.11
C ASP A 104 12.16 10.59 -0.16
N GLU A 105 11.99 9.45 -0.84
CA GLU A 105 12.76 9.13 -2.04
C GLU A 105 11.95 8.23 -2.98
N VAL A 106 12.03 8.53 -4.28
CA VAL A 106 11.59 7.66 -5.37
C VAL A 106 12.73 7.54 -6.37
N ARG A 107 13.09 6.31 -6.76
CA ARG A 107 14.08 6.04 -7.80
C ARG A 107 13.50 5.10 -8.84
N TRP A 108 13.43 5.57 -10.08
CA TRP A 108 13.13 4.78 -11.25
C TRP A 108 14.44 4.28 -11.84
N LEU A 109 14.72 2.99 -11.66
CA LEU A 109 16.02 2.39 -11.99
C LEU A 109 16.04 1.80 -13.38
N LYS A 110 14.89 1.30 -13.85
CA LYS A 110 14.70 0.75 -15.20
C LYS A 110 13.33 1.10 -15.74
N PRO A 111 13.17 1.23 -17.07
CA PRO A 111 11.86 1.44 -17.68
C PRO A 111 10.97 0.21 -17.51
N VAL A 112 9.70 0.45 -17.19
CA VAL A 112 8.65 -0.57 -17.21
C VAL A 112 8.00 -0.55 -18.59
N ARG A 113 7.84 -1.72 -19.20
CA ARG A 113 7.34 -1.90 -20.56
C ARG A 113 5.97 -2.58 -20.58
N PRO A 114 5.24 -2.50 -21.71
CA PRO A 114 4.04 -3.29 -21.89
C PRO A 114 4.31 -4.78 -21.64
N ASN A 115 3.38 -5.42 -20.92
CA ASN A 115 3.40 -6.82 -20.50
C ASN A 115 4.48 -7.16 -19.45
N ASP A 116 5.17 -6.19 -18.88
CA ASP A 116 5.96 -6.45 -17.67
C ASP A 116 5.05 -6.85 -16.52
N THR A 117 5.46 -7.88 -15.79
CA THR A 117 4.84 -8.29 -14.52
C THR A 117 5.70 -7.80 -13.37
N LEU A 118 5.16 -6.86 -12.63
CA LEU A 118 5.83 -6.23 -11.50
C LEU A 118 5.52 -6.98 -10.21
N HIS A 119 6.55 -7.34 -9.46
CA HIS A 119 6.48 -7.94 -8.13
C HIS A 119 6.96 -6.91 -7.11
N ALA A 120 6.17 -6.65 -6.08
CA ALA A 120 6.49 -5.63 -5.10
C ALA A 120 6.57 -6.19 -3.68
N SER A 121 7.48 -5.63 -2.89
CA SER A 121 7.58 -5.86 -1.46
C SER A 121 7.87 -4.55 -0.72
N LEU A 122 7.56 -4.55 0.57
CA LEU A 122 7.80 -3.43 1.48
C LEU A 122 8.50 -3.96 2.72
N THR A 123 9.54 -3.25 3.19
CA THR A 123 10.22 -3.54 4.45
C THR A 123 10.05 -2.38 5.41
N ILE A 124 9.65 -2.65 6.66
CA ILE A 124 9.61 -1.65 7.71
C ILE A 124 11.05 -1.35 8.16
N VAL A 125 11.49 -0.09 7.97
CA VAL A 125 12.87 0.30 8.30
C VAL A 125 12.97 1.08 9.59
N ASP A 126 11.87 1.72 10.03
CA ASP A 126 11.78 2.40 11.33
C ASP A 126 10.33 2.43 11.83
N ALA A 127 10.15 2.43 13.16
CA ALA A 127 8.85 2.44 13.82
C ALA A 127 8.94 3.24 15.13
N VAL A 128 8.38 4.44 15.14
CA VAL A 128 8.45 5.33 16.32
C VAL A 128 7.06 5.87 16.68
N PRO A 129 6.69 5.87 17.98
CA PRO A 129 5.47 6.54 18.41
C PRO A 129 5.63 8.06 18.26
N SER A 130 4.54 8.74 17.88
CA SER A 130 4.54 10.19 17.79
C SER A 130 4.72 10.84 19.14
N LYS A 131 5.66 11.80 19.25
CA LYS A 131 5.88 12.59 20.48
C LYS A 131 4.78 13.61 20.75
N ARG A 132 3.97 13.95 19.73
CA ARG A 132 2.96 15.00 19.81
C ARG A 132 1.54 14.46 19.90
N ARG A 133 1.29 13.24 19.39
CA ARG A 133 -0.04 12.65 19.26
C ARG A 133 0.03 11.22 19.75
N ALA A 134 -0.52 10.98 20.95
CA ALA A 134 -0.42 9.68 21.62
C ALA A 134 -1.09 8.54 20.82
N GLU A 135 -2.12 8.88 20.03
CA GLU A 135 -2.87 7.97 19.19
C GLU A 135 -2.17 7.60 17.87
N LEU A 136 -0.99 8.21 17.57
CA LEU A 136 -0.31 8.11 16.30
C LEU A 136 1.03 7.36 16.42
N GLY A 137 1.23 6.36 15.59
CA GLY A 137 2.52 5.74 15.29
C GLY A 137 3.00 6.16 13.89
N ILE A 138 4.31 6.27 13.75
CA ILE A 138 5.00 6.65 12.51
C ILE A 138 5.86 5.48 12.08
N LEU A 139 5.58 4.94 10.89
CA LEU A 139 6.40 3.92 10.25
C LEU A 139 7.14 4.52 9.06
N THR A 140 8.41 4.18 8.92
CA THR A 140 9.17 4.42 7.69
C THR A 140 9.37 3.09 6.98
N SER A 141 9.11 3.06 5.68
CA SER A 141 9.27 1.85 4.87
C SER A 141 10.20 2.06 3.69
N SER A 142 10.78 0.97 3.21
CA SER A 142 11.48 0.87 1.93
C SER A 142 10.75 -0.15 1.08
N SER A 143 10.24 0.28 -0.09
CA SER A 143 9.59 -0.60 -1.06
C SER A 143 10.52 -0.85 -2.23
N GLU A 144 10.46 -2.07 -2.76
CA GLU A 144 11.19 -2.53 -3.94
C GLU A 144 10.20 -3.13 -4.93
N VAL A 145 10.38 -2.80 -6.21
CA VAL A 145 9.58 -3.36 -7.31
C VAL A 145 10.53 -3.98 -8.33
N PHE A 146 10.30 -5.25 -8.63
CA PHE A 146 11.06 -6.03 -9.60
C PHE A 146 10.17 -6.40 -10.78
N ASN A 147 10.75 -6.50 -11.98
CA ASN A 147 10.06 -7.07 -13.13
C ASN A 147 10.15 -8.61 -13.12
N GLN A 148 9.53 -9.28 -14.10
CA GLN A 148 9.51 -10.73 -14.27
C GLN A 148 10.90 -11.36 -14.46
N SER A 149 11.90 -10.57 -14.84
CA SER A 149 13.29 -11.01 -15.00
C SER A 149 14.11 -10.85 -13.71
N GLY A 150 13.48 -10.43 -12.61
CA GLY A 150 14.15 -10.17 -11.32
C GLY A 150 14.99 -8.89 -11.33
N GLU A 151 14.76 -7.98 -12.27
CA GLU A 151 15.44 -6.68 -12.31
C GLU A 151 14.70 -5.66 -11.45
N LEU A 152 15.44 -4.98 -10.59
CA LEU A 152 14.90 -3.89 -9.76
C LEU A 152 14.57 -2.68 -10.64
N VAL A 153 13.30 -2.34 -10.74
CA VAL A 153 12.79 -1.25 -11.59
C VAL A 153 12.46 0.03 -10.82
N LEU A 154 12.08 -0.10 -9.53
CA LEU A 154 11.72 1.04 -8.69
C LEU A 154 12.09 0.76 -7.24
N THR A 155 12.58 1.81 -6.56
CA THR A 155 12.61 1.87 -5.08
C THR A 155 11.87 3.09 -4.59
N LEU A 156 11.21 2.97 -3.42
CA LEU A 156 10.49 4.06 -2.79
C LEU A 156 10.69 4.00 -1.27
N LYS A 157 11.06 5.13 -0.66
CA LYS A 157 11.04 5.31 0.79
C LYS A 157 9.86 6.18 1.17
N GLY A 158 8.99 5.65 2.01
CA GLY A 158 7.76 6.32 2.43
C GLY A 158 7.63 6.39 3.94
N VAL A 159 6.89 7.40 4.39
CA VAL A 159 6.49 7.58 5.80
C VAL A 159 5.00 7.35 5.89
N HIS A 160 4.56 6.58 6.89
CA HIS A 160 3.16 6.20 7.07
C HIS A 160 2.70 6.50 8.48
N PHE A 161 1.47 6.95 8.61
CA PHE A 161 0.80 7.18 9.89
C PHE A 161 -0.19 6.06 10.16
N PHE A 162 -0.02 5.39 11.30
CA PHE A 162 -0.94 4.35 11.76
C PHE A 162 -1.49 4.68 13.13
N GLY A 163 -2.74 4.28 13.37
CA GLY A 163 -3.37 4.36 14.68
C GLY A 163 -2.67 3.43 15.66
N ARG A 164 -2.53 3.89 16.91
CA ARG A 164 -2.04 3.09 18.02
C ARG A 164 -3.19 2.41 18.74
N GLN A 165 -2.89 1.26 19.35
CA GLN A 165 -3.88 0.58 20.16
C GLN A 165 -4.40 1.50 21.27
N PRO A 166 -5.73 1.54 21.49
CA PRO A 166 -6.30 2.33 22.57
C PRO A 166 -5.69 1.88 23.92
N THR A 167 -5.10 2.82 24.67
CA THR A 167 -4.67 2.53 26.03
C THR A 167 -5.91 2.16 26.86
N GLN A 168 -5.91 0.98 27.47
CA GLN A 168 -6.94 0.61 28.45
C GLN A 168 -6.74 1.50 29.70
N ASN A 169 -7.23 2.74 29.65
CA ASN A 169 -7.32 3.55 30.84
C ASN A 169 -8.53 3.07 31.66
N GLY A 170 -8.20 2.44 32.81
CA GLY A 170 -8.96 2.41 34.05
C GLY A 170 -10.48 2.21 33.92
N ARG A 171 -10.97 0.96 34.03
CA ARG A 171 -12.23 0.75 34.70
C ARG A 171 -12.05 1.30 36.12
N THR A 172 -12.46 2.53 36.37
CA THR A 172 -12.75 3.01 37.71
C THR A 172 -13.85 2.12 38.25
N HIS A 173 -13.52 1.29 39.24
CA HIS A 173 -14.47 0.70 40.15
C HIS A 173 -15.11 1.86 40.92
N ASP A 174 -16.25 2.39 40.42
CA ASP A 174 -17.18 3.07 41.26
C ASP A 174 -17.91 2.01 42.10
N GLY A 175 -17.24 1.63 43.17
CA GLY A 175 -17.89 0.97 44.29
C GLY A 175 -18.69 2.01 45.06
N ALA A 176 -19.95 2.14 44.72
CA ALA A 176 -20.89 2.81 45.59
C ALA A 176 -21.28 1.83 46.71
N GLU A 177 -20.59 1.95 47.85
CA GLU A 177 -21.15 1.49 49.12
C GLU A 177 -22.18 2.53 49.54
N THR A 178 -23.40 2.12 49.55
CA THR A 178 -24.48 2.84 50.25
C THR A 178 -24.76 2.13 51.56
N GLU A 179 -24.51 2.80 52.65
CA GLU A 179 -25.22 2.59 53.91
C GLU A 179 -26.62 3.22 53.85
#